data_3d87d70dca8b03d6171be4a5bb790131
#
_entry.id   3d87d70dca8b03d6171be4a5bb790131
#
_cell.length_a   1.000
_cell.length_b   1.000
_cell.length_c   1.000
_cell.angle_alpha   90.00
_cell.angle_beta   90.00
_cell.angle_gamma   90.00
#
_symmetry.space_group_name_H-M   'P 1'
#
loop_
_entity.id
_entity.type
_entity.pdbx_description
1 polymer ?
#
loop_
_entity_poly.entity_id
_entity_poly.type
_entity_poly.pdbx_seq_one_letter_code
_entity_poly.pdbx_strand_id
1 'polypeptide(L)'
;MFMRNTIGYQIKNCRKYKGYSLQAVSEATGISFVRLSKFERGTEKPTAQNINKIENVLMVDFSNTDIIDNEINALMAEFKESIFYLRNNNYYLDLIESNRERYVISSNYYKILLIEYIVNVLANYDDVIKLENEIEATINHSMIDFQLFIEYRAVRKHSMKQYDSAMKLLKEALIIANDEKNMGMIYYHYGIIAHSCEQYFEAYDYLVKAKYIFDKYYSYLRSGKCDLQIGNIYIRLGRYDLALNKLNEWLKALKDTKEERNLKAIIFRNMAWVNILMRDHEAALKLIKEAEKLSPKNGNAILYKIWCLYKLEDYKSAYKVILNNKQLEKDKIYRDRFILFSYLVKDRNEHPRKRTLDQAKKVYEQFLIEKKAGVLDFTILIEILEKSNETKELIYYLKIKAKV
;
A
#
# COMPACT_ATOMS: atom_id res chain seq x y z
N MET A 1 17.66 -27.03 -12.60
CA MET A 1 16.80 -27.73 -11.61
C MET A 1 17.32 -27.38 -10.22
N PHE A 2 16.78 -26.36 -9.57
CA PHE A 2 17.22 -25.94 -8.23
C PHE A 2 16.46 -26.77 -7.20
N MET A 3 17.13 -27.71 -6.55
CA MET A 3 16.56 -28.45 -5.43
C MET A 3 16.62 -27.60 -4.17
N ARG A 4 15.50 -27.02 -3.75
CA ARG A 4 15.45 -26.08 -2.63
C ARG A 4 15.03 -26.70 -1.30
N ASN A 5 14.46 -27.87 -1.29
CA ASN A 5 14.29 -28.68 -0.08
C ASN A 5 15.59 -29.47 0.17
N THR A 6 16.75 -28.80 0.14
CA THR A 6 18.01 -29.46 0.38
C THR A 6 18.61 -28.98 1.68
N ILE A 7 19.23 -29.90 2.38
CA ILE A 7 20.06 -29.64 3.55
C ILE A 7 21.05 -28.46 3.32
N GLY A 8 21.49 -28.23 2.08
CA GLY A 8 22.36 -27.11 1.73
C GLY A 8 21.70 -25.74 1.93
N TYR A 9 20.40 -25.63 1.68
CA TYR A 9 19.64 -24.39 1.98
C TYR A 9 19.54 -24.15 3.48
N GLN A 10 19.25 -25.18 4.25
CA GLN A 10 19.18 -25.12 5.72
C GLN A 10 20.56 -24.73 6.31
N ILE A 11 21.64 -25.36 5.87
CA ILE A 11 23.01 -25.01 6.24
C ILE A 11 23.31 -23.53 5.99
N LYS A 12 22.98 -23.03 4.79
CA LYS A 12 23.22 -21.64 4.40
C LYS A 12 22.48 -20.66 5.31
N ASN A 13 21.21 -20.94 5.61
CA ASN A 13 20.38 -20.07 6.43
C ASN A 13 20.89 -20.03 7.88
N CYS A 14 21.15 -21.18 8.49
CA CYS A 14 21.71 -21.29 9.84
C CYS A 14 23.05 -20.61 9.96
N ARG A 15 23.96 -20.87 9.01
CA ARG A 15 25.27 -20.23 8.98
C ARG A 15 25.17 -18.71 8.96
N LYS A 16 24.34 -18.17 8.05
CA LYS A 16 24.12 -16.72 7.93
C LYS A 16 23.50 -16.12 9.18
N TYR A 17 22.47 -16.78 9.72
CA TYR A 17 21.79 -16.35 10.94
C TYR A 17 22.75 -16.26 12.13
N LYS A 18 23.61 -17.26 12.28
CA LYS A 18 24.63 -17.30 13.35
C LYS A 18 25.88 -16.45 13.05
N GLY A 19 25.91 -15.73 11.92
CA GLY A 19 27.01 -14.81 11.57
C GLY A 19 28.28 -15.47 11.10
N TYR A 20 28.27 -16.79 10.83
CA TYR A 20 29.47 -17.46 10.34
C TYR A 20 29.73 -17.18 8.86
N SER A 21 31.00 -16.89 8.52
CA SER A 21 31.45 -16.91 7.13
C SER A 21 31.62 -18.36 6.62
N LEU A 22 31.57 -18.57 5.29
CA LEU A 22 31.91 -19.88 4.71
C LEU A 22 33.31 -20.32 5.09
N GLN A 23 34.24 -19.39 5.17
CA GLN A 23 35.62 -19.65 5.58
C GLN A 23 35.70 -20.16 7.03
N ALA A 24 35.01 -19.53 7.95
CA ALA A 24 34.98 -19.94 9.36
C ALA A 24 34.42 -21.37 9.53
N VAL A 25 33.34 -21.71 8.80
CA VAL A 25 32.79 -23.07 8.84
C VAL A 25 33.74 -24.07 8.16
N SER A 26 34.46 -23.68 7.09
CA SER A 26 35.48 -24.51 6.43
C SER A 26 36.61 -24.88 7.40
N GLU A 27 37.15 -23.90 8.11
CA GLU A 27 38.22 -24.07 9.10
C GLU A 27 37.78 -24.96 10.26
N ALA A 28 36.60 -24.72 10.80
CA ALA A 28 36.08 -25.46 11.95
C ALA A 28 35.70 -26.91 11.61
N THR A 29 35.23 -27.20 10.39
CA THR A 29 34.74 -28.53 9.99
C THR A 29 35.82 -29.36 9.29
N GLY A 30 36.87 -28.71 8.73
CA GLY A 30 37.85 -29.33 7.83
C GLY A 30 37.26 -29.65 6.44
N ILE A 31 36.07 -29.13 6.11
CA ILE A 31 35.46 -29.25 4.77
C ILE A 31 35.93 -28.07 3.94
N SER A 32 36.46 -28.30 2.73
CA SER A 32 36.97 -27.20 1.90
C SER A 32 35.86 -26.16 1.59
N PHE A 33 36.25 -24.91 1.55
CA PHE A 33 35.39 -23.77 1.20
C PHE A 33 34.60 -24.01 -0.11
N VAL A 34 35.26 -24.59 -1.12
CA VAL A 34 34.63 -24.91 -2.41
C VAL A 34 33.51 -25.93 -2.25
N ARG A 35 33.69 -26.98 -1.43
CA ARG A 35 32.67 -27.99 -1.19
C ARG A 35 31.51 -27.43 -0.38
N LEU A 36 31.76 -26.65 0.69
CA LEU A 36 30.71 -25.98 1.44
C LEU A 36 29.87 -25.06 0.55
N SER A 37 30.50 -24.28 -0.32
CA SER A 37 29.83 -23.46 -1.31
C SER A 37 28.96 -24.26 -2.27
N LYS A 38 29.42 -25.46 -2.70
CA LYS A 38 28.61 -26.36 -3.52
C LYS A 38 27.43 -26.95 -2.77
N PHE A 39 27.59 -27.29 -1.48
CA PHE A 39 26.49 -27.74 -0.63
C PHE A 39 25.41 -26.68 -0.52
N GLU A 40 25.78 -25.44 -0.17
CA GLU A 40 24.83 -24.33 -0.03
C GLU A 40 24.10 -23.94 -1.33
N ARG A 41 24.76 -24.18 -2.48
CA ARG A 41 24.14 -23.99 -3.81
C ARG A 41 23.31 -25.19 -4.27
N GLY A 42 23.36 -26.32 -3.54
CA GLY A 42 22.65 -27.55 -3.90
C GLY A 42 23.25 -28.26 -5.12
N THR A 43 24.48 -27.93 -5.53
CA THR A 43 25.21 -28.57 -6.65
C THR A 43 25.99 -29.84 -6.24
N GLU A 44 26.18 -30.05 -4.96
CA GLU A 44 26.74 -31.28 -4.36
C GLU A 44 25.96 -31.58 -3.08
N LYS A 45 25.60 -32.84 -2.84
CA LYS A 45 24.96 -33.30 -1.60
C LYS A 45 26.02 -33.56 -0.54
N PRO A 46 25.92 -33.02 0.69
CA PRO A 46 26.80 -33.39 1.79
C PRO A 46 26.55 -34.84 2.22
N THR A 47 27.62 -35.55 2.62
CA THR A 47 27.49 -36.87 3.27
C THR A 47 26.98 -36.69 4.71
N ALA A 48 26.43 -37.75 5.33
CA ALA A 48 26.04 -37.74 6.73
C ALA A 48 27.16 -37.27 7.67
N GLN A 49 28.41 -37.70 7.42
CA GLN A 49 29.55 -37.22 8.18
C GLN A 49 29.82 -35.73 8.05
N ASN A 50 29.61 -35.15 6.85
CA ASN A 50 29.75 -33.71 6.63
C ASN A 50 28.63 -32.94 7.32
N ILE A 51 27.39 -33.47 7.29
CA ILE A 51 26.24 -32.88 8.01
C ILE A 51 26.53 -32.81 9.50
N ASN A 52 26.90 -33.93 10.13
CA ASN A 52 27.23 -33.99 11.55
C ASN A 52 28.34 -32.99 11.96
N LYS A 53 29.38 -32.83 11.12
CA LYS A 53 30.43 -31.83 11.40
C LYS A 53 29.88 -30.41 11.36
N ILE A 54 28.99 -30.10 10.40
CA ILE A 54 28.39 -28.78 10.26
C ILE A 54 27.39 -28.52 11.40
N GLU A 55 26.57 -29.50 11.77
CA GLU A 55 25.65 -29.44 12.89
C GLU A 55 26.37 -29.11 14.20
N ASN A 56 27.48 -29.77 14.46
CA ASN A 56 28.30 -29.52 15.65
C ASN A 56 28.84 -28.07 15.70
N VAL A 57 29.31 -27.55 14.56
CA VAL A 57 29.83 -26.16 14.47
C VAL A 57 28.72 -25.15 14.58
N LEU A 58 27.58 -25.40 13.94
CA LEU A 58 26.43 -24.50 13.96
C LEU A 58 25.54 -24.70 15.19
N MET A 59 25.77 -25.73 16.01
CA MET A 59 24.95 -26.10 17.17
C MET A 59 23.48 -26.24 16.78
N VAL A 60 23.17 -27.03 15.76
CA VAL A 60 21.83 -27.29 15.22
C VAL A 60 21.68 -28.77 14.89
N ASP A 61 20.43 -29.22 14.82
CA ASP A 61 20.07 -30.57 14.36
C ASP A 61 19.13 -30.42 13.16
N PHE A 62 19.55 -30.92 11.98
CA PHE A 62 18.75 -30.91 10.75
C PHE A 62 17.92 -32.19 10.57
N SER A 63 18.06 -33.19 11.47
CA SER A 63 17.42 -34.49 11.28
C SER A 63 15.92 -34.50 11.56
N ASN A 64 15.42 -33.54 12.34
CA ASN A 64 14.01 -33.52 12.80
C ASN A 64 13.33 -32.18 12.54
N THR A 65 13.30 -31.76 11.27
CA THR A 65 12.68 -30.48 10.89
C THR A 65 11.22 -30.60 10.47
N ASP A 66 10.65 -31.80 10.37
CA ASP A 66 9.27 -32.03 9.91
C ASP A 66 8.23 -31.30 10.75
N ILE A 67 8.41 -31.24 12.07
CA ILE A 67 7.49 -30.50 12.97
C ILE A 67 7.55 -29.01 12.66
N ILE A 68 8.74 -28.46 12.48
CA ILE A 68 8.96 -27.05 12.18
C ILE A 68 8.44 -26.73 10.77
N ASP A 69 8.67 -27.60 9.80
CA ASP A 69 8.19 -27.46 8.43
C ASP A 69 6.66 -27.43 8.38
N ASN A 70 6.00 -28.29 9.16
CA ASN A 70 4.53 -28.30 9.28
C ASN A 70 3.99 -27.03 9.96
N GLU A 71 4.65 -26.58 11.02
CA GLU A 71 4.30 -25.32 11.70
C GLU A 71 4.41 -24.11 10.75
N ILE A 72 5.49 -24.01 10.00
CA ILE A 72 5.67 -22.94 9.02
C ILE A 72 4.62 -23.02 7.89
N ASN A 73 4.26 -24.22 7.45
CA ASN A 73 3.19 -24.42 6.48
C ASN A 73 1.83 -23.95 7.02
N ALA A 74 1.51 -24.28 8.27
CA ALA A 74 0.30 -23.83 8.93
C ALA A 74 0.29 -22.29 9.10
N LEU A 75 1.41 -21.71 9.52
CA LEU A 75 1.56 -20.28 9.67
C LEU A 75 1.36 -19.54 8.33
N MET A 76 1.92 -20.07 7.24
CA MET A 76 1.74 -19.52 5.91
C MET A 76 0.28 -19.60 5.43
N ALA A 77 -0.41 -20.70 5.71
CA ALA A 77 -1.83 -20.85 5.38
C ALA A 77 -2.68 -19.84 6.17
N GLU A 78 -2.45 -19.71 7.47
CA GLU A 78 -3.12 -18.71 8.31
C GLU A 78 -2.85 -17.29 7.83
N PHE A 79 -1.61 -16.97 7.48
CA PHE A 79 -1.24 -15.67 6.94
C PHE A 79 -1.98 -15.34 5.64
N LYS A 80 -2.08 -16.28 4.69
CA LYS A 80 -2.87 -16.11 3.45
C LYS A 80 -4.34 -15.79 3.75
N GLU A 81 -4.94 -16.50 4.69
CA GLU A 81 -6.31 -16.20 5.13
C GLU A 81 -6.39 -14.81 5.79
N SER A 82 -5.40 -14.42 6.59
CA SER A 82 -5.40 -13.12 7.27
C SER A 82 -5.34 -11.95 6.28
N ILE A 83 -4.52 -12.04 5.23
CA ILE A 83 -4.47 -11.01 4.18
C ILE A 83 -5.74 -11.01 3.31
N PHE A 84 -6.32 -12.17 3.02
CA PHE A 84 -7.57 -12.26 2.25
C PHE A 84 -8.75 -11.65 3.02
N TYR A 85 -8.88 -11.89 4.32
CA TYR A 85 -9.93 -11.32 5.16
C TYR A 85 -9.60 -9.97 5.77
N LEU A 86 -8.46 -9.38 5.41
CA LEU A 86 -8.00 -8.07 5.88
C LEU A 86 -7.88 -7.99 7.41
N ARG A 87 -7.33 -9.04 8.04
CA ARG A 87 -7.03 -9.05 9.46
C ARG A 87 -5.73 -8.28 9.76
N ASN A 88 -5.50 -7.95 11.03
CA ASN A 88 -4.24 -7.31 11.44
C ASN A 88 -3.08 -8.30 11.29
N ASN A 89 -2.02 -7.89 10.60
CA ASN A 89 -0.88 -8.74 10.28
C ASN A 89 0.42 -8.35 11.02
N ASN A 90 0.41 -7.30 11.84
CA ASN A 90 1.63 -6.80 12.48
C ASN A 90 2.24 -7.80 13.47
N TYR A 91 1.40 -8.61 14.14
CA TYR A 91 1.86 -9.60 15.11
C TYR A 91 2.75 -10.70 14.49
N TYR A 92 2.68 -10.92 13.17
CA TYR A 92 3.54 -11.93 12.52
C TYR A 92 5.02 -11.58 12.61
N LEU A 93 5.39 -10.30 12.61
CA LEU A 93 6.79 -9.90 12.75
C LEU A 93 7.33 -10.26 14.13
N ASP A 94 6.57 -9.99 15.20
CA ASP A 94 6.95 -10.34 16.58
C ASP A 94 7.03 -11.86 16.76
N LEU A 95 6.07 -12.60 16.20
CA LEU A 95 6.04 -14.05 16.22
C LEU A 95 7.25 -14.65 15.51
N ILE A 96 7.58 -14.16 14.33
CA ILE A 96 8.73 -14.61 13.55
C ILE A 96 10.03 -14.32 14.29
N GLU A 97 10.20 -13.11 14.83
CA GLU A 97 11.41 -12.74 15.54
C GLU A 97 11.63 -13.61 16.80
N SER A 98 10.57 -13.87 17.56
CA SER A 98 10.62 -14.72 18.76
C SER A 98 10.96 -16.19 18.46
N ASN A 99 10.74 -16.66 17.23
CA ASN A 99 10.99 -18.04 16.81
C ASN A 99 12.05 -18.17 15.70
N ARG A 100 12.75 -17.12 15.35
CA ARG A 100 13.66 -17.07 14.20
C ARG A 100 14.74 -18.13 14.25
N GLU A 101 15.39 -18.34 15.41
CA GLU A 101 16.44 -19.35 15.57
C GLU A 101 15.91 -20.76 15.27
N ARG A 102 14.67 -21.04 15.62
CA ARG A 102 14.04 -22.33 15.36
C ARG A 102 13.60 -22.45 13.90
N TYR A 103 13.07 -21.38 13.30
CA TYR A 103 12.60 -21.41 11.91
C TYR A 103 13.71 -21.49 10.87
N VAL A 104 14.89 -20.94 11.18
CA VAL A 104 16.00 -20.86 10.22
C VAL A 104 16.56 -22.22 9.79
N ILE A 105 16.34 -23.27 10.60
CA ILE A 105 16.74 -24.65 10.27
C ILE A 105 15.79 -25.35 9.30
N SER A 106 14.61 -24.78 9.05
CA SER A 106 13.56 -25.35 8.21
C SER A 106 13.90 -25.28 6.72
N SER A 107 13.49 -26.30 5.98
CA SER A 107 13.49 -26.29 4.52
C SER A 107 12.47 -25.28 3.96
N ASN A 108 11.44 -24.93 4.74
CA ASN A 108 10.38 -23.98 4.41
C ASN A 108 10.67 -22.54 4.88
N TYR A 109 11.88 -22.25 5.36
CA TYR A 109 12.24 -20.92 5.88
C TYR A 109 11.96 -19.77 4.89
N TYR A 110 12.00 -20.01 3.58
CA TYR A 110 11.61 -19.02 2.57
C TYR A 110 10.18 -18.47 2.75
N LYS A 111 9.27 -19.27 3.35
CA LYS A 111 7.90 -18.82 3.66
C LYS A 111 7.89 -17.78 4.77
N ILE A 112 8.76 -17.95 5.76
CA ILE A 112 8.97 -16.95 6.82
C ILE A 112 9.46 -15.63 6.23
N LEU A 113 10.46 -15.68 5.36
CA LEU A 113 10.96 -14.49 4.65
C LEU A 113 9.87 -13.84 3.80
N LEU A 114 9.01 -14.64 3.17
CA LEU A 114 7.90 -14.14 2.35
C LEU A 114 6.82 -13.45 3.20
N ILE A 115 6.47 -14.00 4.36
CA ILE A 115 5.55 -13.35 5.31
C ILE A 115 6.13 -12.00 5.76
N GLU A 116 7.39 -11.96 6.18
CA GLU A 116 8.07 -10.71 6.56
C GLU A 116 8.05 -9.68 5.44
N TYR A 117 8.39 -10.11 4.23
CA TYR A 117 8.38 -9.26 3.05
C TYR A 117 7.01 -8.62 2.81
N ILE A 118 5.96 -9.43 2.81
CA ILE A 118 4.60 -8.96 2.56
C ILE A 118 4.13 -7.99 3.64
N VAL A 119 4.37 -8.30 4.92
CA VAL A 119 4.00 -7.40 6.04
C VAL A 119 4.71 -6.05 5.89
N ASN A 120 6.02 -6.06 5.58
CA ASN A 120 6.80 -4.84 5.38
C ASN A 120 6.34 -4.04 4.15
N VAL A 121 6.00 -4.70 3.03
CA VAL A 121 5.42 -4.05 1.85
C VAL A 121 4.08 -3.39 2.18
N LEU A 122 3.21 -4.06 2.92
CA LEU A 122 1.91 -3.52 3.33
C LEU A 122 2.03 -2.35 4.32
N ALA A 123 3.08 -2.32 5.14
CA ALA A 123 3.39 -1.25 6.07
C ALA A 123 4.14 -0.07 5.41
N ASN A 124 4.50 -0.16 4.11
CA ASN A 124 5.33 0.79 3.37
C ASN A 124 6.70 1.07 4.03
N TYR A 125 7.34 0.04 4.58
CA TYR A 125 8.72 0.18 5.02
C TYR A 125 9.68 0.22 3.83
N ASP A 126 10.67 1.13 3.88
CA ASP A 126 11.58 1.38 2.76
C ASP A 126 12.63 0.27 2.59
N ASP A 127 13.06 -0.40 3.66
CA ASP A 127 14.16 -1.37 3.65
C ASP A 127 13.71 -2.83 3.42
N VAL A 128 12.99 -3.05 2.31
CA VAL A 128 12.59 -4.41 1.90
C VAL A 128 13.45 -4.99 0.77
N ILE A 129 14.41 -4.22 0.23
CA ILE A 129 15.21 -4.64 -0.94
C ILE A 129 16.06 -5.85 -0.62
N LYS A 130 16.71 -5.88 0.55
CA LYS A 130 17.55 -7.00 0.96
C LYS A 130 16.73 -8.28 1.07
N LEU A 131 15.56 -8.18 1.68
CA LEU A 131 14.64 -9.30 1.85
C LEU A 131 14.07 -9.78 0.51
N GLU A 132 13.70 -8.86 -0.39
CA GLU A 132 13.25 -9.18 -1.75
C GLU A 132 14.33 -9.96 -2.53
N ASN A 133 15.57 -9.50 -2.49
CA ASN A 133 16.70 -10.18 -3.16
C ASN A 133 16.98 -11.58 -2.56
N GLU A 134 16.83 -11.73 -1.26
CA GLU A 134 17.02 -13.03 -0.59
C GLU A 134 15.92 -14.02 -0.98
N ILE A 135 14.67 -13.57 -1.05
CA ILE A 135 13.54 -14.38 -1.52
C ILE A 135 13.72 -14.71 -3.01
N GLU A 136 14.06 -13.74 -3.86
CA GLU A 136 14.24 -13.94 -5.30
C GLU A 136 15.35 -14.97 -5.59
N ALA A 137 16.43 -14.98 -4.80
CA ALA A 137 17.48 -16.00 -4.90
C ALA A 137 17.02 -17.40 -4.44
N THR A 138 15.88 -17.50 -3.76
CA THR A 138 15.39 -18.72 -3.12
C THR A 138 14.11 -19.26 -3.78
N ILE A 139 13.16 -18.41 -4.12
CA ILE A 139 11.86 -18.78 -4.71
C ILE A 139 11.96 -18.94 -6.23
N ASN A 140 11.22 -19.86 -6.82
CA ASN A 140 11.13 -20.02 -8.27
C ASN A 140 9.70 -20.31 -8.73
N HIS A 141 9.50 -20.28 -10.06
CA HIS A 141 8.20 -20.46 -10.71
C HIS A 141 7.48 -21.78 -10.38
N SER A 142 8.21 -22.81 -9.94
CA SER A 142 7.60 -24.10 -9.57
C SER A 142 7.08 -24.16 -8.13
N MET A 143 7.33 -23.13 -7.33
CA MET A 143 6.90 -23.10 -5.93
C MET A 143 5.49 -22.51 -5.83
N ILE A 144 4.65 -23.13 -5.02
CA ILE A 144 3.24 -22.74 -4.84
C ILE A 144 3.07 -21.29 -4.36
N ASP A 145 4.06 -20.75 -3.64
CA ASP A 145 4.03 -19.39 -3.09
C ASP A 145 4.68 -18.34 -4.01
N PHE A 146 5.17 -18.75 -5.20
CA PHE A 146 5.79 -17.83 -6.15
C PHE A 146 4.82 -16.77 -6.65
N GLN A 147 3.57 -17.14 -6.90
CA GLN A 147 2.51 -16.21 -7.27
C GLN A 147 2.37 -15.08 -6.23
N LEU A 148 2.34 -15.44 -4.94
CA LEU A 148 2.21 -14.47 -3.85
C LEU A 148 3.39 -13.50 -3.80
N PHE A 149 4.61 -14.00 -4.02
CA PHE A 149 5.81 -13.15 -4.11
C PHE A 149 5.72 -12.13 -5.24
N ILE A 150 5.35 -12.58 -6.46
CA ILE A 150 5.21 -11.69 -7.63
C ILE A 150 4.11 -10.65 -7.40
N GLU A 151 2.97 -11.06 -6.84
CA GLU A 151 1.85 -10.17 -6.54
C GLU A 151 2.29 -9.02 -5.61
N TYR A 152 2.94 -9.32 -4.49
CA TYR A 152 3.37 -8.28 -3.56
C TYR A 152 4.58 -7.48 -4.04
N ARG A 153 5.40 -8.06 -4.90
CA ARG A 153 6.40 -7.30 -5.66
C ARG A 153 5.76 -6.26 -6.57
N ALA A 154 4.63 -6.59 -7.20
CA ALA A 154 3.84 -5.63 -7.97
C ALA A 154 3.26 -4.51 -7.09
N VAL A 155 2.72 -4.85 -5.92
CA VAL A 155 2.24 -3.85 -4.94
C VAL A 155 3.36 -2.88 -4.55
N ARG A 156 4.56 -3.39 -4.28
CA ARG A 156 5.74 -2.55 -4.00
C ARG A 156 6.12 -1.67 -5.20
N LYS A 157 6.15 -2.22 -6.43
CA LYS A 157 6.42 -1.43 -7.64
C LYS A 157 5.40 -0.31 -7.83
N HIS A 158 4.13 -0.56 -7.51
CA HIS A 158 3.09 0.46 -7.52
C HIS A 158 3.37 1.58 -6.51
N SER A 159 3.78 1.28 -5.27
CA SER A 159 4.12 2.30 -4.28
C SER A 159 5.30 3.18 -4.74
N MET A 160 6.22 2.61 -5.55
CA MET A 160 7.33 3.31 -6.19
C MET A 160 6.92 4.05 -7.49
N LYS A 161 5.64 4.09 -7.84
CA LYS A 161 5.08 4.67 -9.08
C LYS A 161 5.61 4.00 -10.37
N GLN A 162 6.12 2.78 -10.30
CA GLN A 162 6.57 1.97 -11.44
C GLN A 162 5.41 1.13 -11.99
N TYR A 163 4.39 1.81 -12.51
CA TYR A 163 3.10 1.21 -12.84
C TYR A 163 3.19 0.13 -13.92
N ASP A 164 3.95 0.37 -15.00
CA ASP A 164 4.10 -0.61 -16.10
C ASP A 164 4.75 -1.92 -15.60
N SER A 165 5.78 -1.80 -14.77
CA SER A 165 6.42 -2.96 -14.14
C SER A 165 5.45 -3.70 -13.20
N ALA A 166 4.65 -2.96 -12.44
CA ALA A 166 3.65 -3.55 -11.55
C ALA A 166 2.57 -4.31 -12.33
N MET A 167 2.05 -3.72 -13.41
CA MET A 167 1.04 -4.34 -14.28
C MET A 167 1.58 -5.64 -14.93
N LYS A 168 2.84 -5.63 -15.39
CA LYS A 168 3.48 -6.82 -15.95
C LYS A 168 3.57 -7.95 -14.94
N LEU A 169 3.99 -7.66 -13.72
CA LEU A 169 4.07 -8.66 -12.64
C LEU A 169 2.70 -9.24 -12.27
N LEU A 170 1.64 -8.41 -12.22
CA LEU A 170 0.29 -8.92 -11.94
C LEU A 170 -0.26 -9.81 -13.07
N LYS A 171 0.05 -9.50 -14.33
CA LYS A 171 -0.29 -10.38 -15.46
C LYS A 171 0.41 -11.74 -15.32
N GLU A 172 1.68 -11.75 -14.94
CA GLU A 172 2.43 -12.98 -14.66
C GLU A 172 1.81 -13.74 -13.48
N ALA A 173 1.52 -13.06 -12.37
CA ALA A 173 0.88 -13.65 -11.20
C ALA A 173 -0.48 -14.29 -11.54
N LEU A 174 -1.27 -13.66 -12.41
CA LEU A 174 -2.58 -14.17 -12.83
C LEU A 174 -2.48 -15.45 -13.66
N ILE A 175 -1.44 -15.59 -14.50
CA ILE A 175 -1.21 -16.80 -15.32
C ILE A 175 -0.92 -18.02 -14.44
N ILE A 176 -0.23 -17.82 -13.32
CA ILE A 176 0.17 -18.91 -12.42
C ILE A 176 -0.74 -19.07 -11.21
N ALA A 177 -1.74 -18.21 -11.04
CA ALA A 177 -2.73 -18.33 -9.96
C ALA A 177 -3.53 -19.63 -10.11
N ASN A 178 -3.63 -20.40 -9.02
CA ASN A 178 -4.19 -21.74 -9.01
C ASN A 178 -5.51 -21.86 -8.21
N ASP A 179 -5.93 -20.79 -7.53
CA ASP A 179 -7.19 -20.74 -6.80
C ASP A 179 -7.90 -19.39 -6.93
N GLU A 180 -9.21 -19.39 -6.69
CA GLU A 180 -10.04 -18.17 -6.81
C GLU A 180 -9.68 -17.08 -5.80
N LYS A 181 -9.30 -17.43 -4.56
CA LYS A 181 -8.95 -16.41 -3.56
C LYS A 181 -7.70 -15.63 -4.00
N ASN A 182 -6.69 -16.34 -4.51
CA ASN A 182 -5.51 -15.72 -5.09
C ASN A 182 -5.87 -14.84 -6.29
N MET A 183 -6.72 -15.33 -7.20
CA MET A 183 -7.21 -14.55 -8.34
C MET A 183 -7.94 -13.28 -7.88
N GLY A 184 -8.77 -13.38 -6.84
CA GLY A 184 -9.49 -12.23 -6.27
C GLY A 184 -8.53 -11.15 -5.75
N MET A 185 -7.46 -11.55 -5.07
CA MET A 185 -6.44 -10.62 -4.59
C MET A 185 -5.68 -9.96 -5.73
N ILE A 186 -5.28 -10.72 -6.75
CA ILE A 186 -4.59 -10.18 -7.93
C ILE A 186 -5.51 -9.21 -8.68
N TYR A 187 -6.79 -9.53 -8.90
CA TYR A 187 -7.75 -8.63 -9.53
C TYR A 187 -7.91 -7.34 -8.75
N TYR A 188 -7.96 -7.41 -7.42
CA TYR A 188 -8.03 -6.23 -6.56
C TYR A 188 -6.80 -5.31 -6.75
N HIS A 189 -5.59 -5.87 -6.68
CA HIS A 189 -4.37 -5.10 -6.89
C HIS A 189 -4.27 -4.54 -8.32
N TYR A 190 -4.69 -5.34 -9.31
CA TYR A 190 -4.73 -4.90 -10.70
C TYR A 190 -5.66 -3.69 -10.89
N GLY A 191 -6.86 -3.76 -10.33
CA GLY A 191 -7.81 -2.64 -10.37
C GLY A 191 -7.27 -1.36 -9.74
N ILE A 192 -6.55 -1.46 -8.61
CA ILE A 192 -5.89 -0.30 -7.96
C ILE A 192 -4.81 0.30 -8.87
N ILE A 193 -3.97 -0.54 -9.48
CA ILE A 193 -2.87 -0.08 -10.33
C ILE A 193 -3.42 0.53 -11.62
N ALA A 194 -4.40 -0.11 -12.25
CA ALA A 194 -5.08 0.42 -13.44
C ALA A 194 -5.74 1.78 -13.17
N HIS A 195 -6.38 1.94 -11.98
CA HIS A 195 -6.89 3.26 -11.55
C HIS A 195 -5.77 4.30 -11.45
N SER A 196 -4.58 3.92 -10.93
CA SER A 196 -3.43 4.84 -10.85
C SER A 196 -2.85 5.21 -12.23
N CYS A 197 -3.09 4.36 -13.24
CA CYS A 197 -2.75 4.60 -14.65
C CYS A 197 -3.86 5.35 -15.41
N GLU A 198 -4.94 5.76 -14.73
CA GLU A 198 -6.13 6.41 -15.34
C GLU A 198 -6.90 5.50 -16.32
N GLN A 199 -6.67 4.19 -16.27
CA GLN A 199 -7.37 3.17 -17.04
C GLN A 199 -8.69 2.79 -16.34
N TYR A 200 -9.63 3.73 -16.24
CA TYR A 200 -10.79 3.62 -15.35
C TYR A 200 -11.74 2.47 -15.70
N PHE A 201 -11.92 2.17 -16.98
CA PHE A 201 -12.77 1.04 -17.42
C PHE A 201 -12.16 -0.31 -17.05
N GLU A 202 -10.86 -0.47 -17.29
CA GLU A 202 -10.12 -1.67 -16.92
C GLU A 202 -10.07 -1.84 -15.39
N ALA A 203 -9.81 -0.76 -14.65
CA ALA A 203 -9.84 -0.73 -13.20
C ALA A 203 -11.20 -1.19 -12.65
N TYR A 204 -12.29 -0.67 -13.20
CA TYR A 204 -13.65 -1.05 -12.81
C TYR A 204 -13.90 -2.55 -13.03
N ASP A 205 -13.57 -3.08 -14.22
CA ASP A 205 -13.79 -4.49 -14.54
C ASP A 205 -13.06 -5.42 -13.57
N TYR A 206 -11.78 -5.16 -13.29
CA TYR A 206 -11.02 -5.97 -12.34
C TYR A 206 -11.52 -5.83 -10.89
N LEU A 207 -11.95 -4.64 -10.47
CA LEU A 207 -12.53 -4.47 -9.14
C LEU A 207 -13.87 -5.18 -8.98
N VAL A 208 -14.70 -5.24 -10.02
CA VAL A 208 -15.95 -6.01 -10.01
C VAL A 208 -15.66 -7.50 -9.93
N LYS A 209 -14.68 -8.03 -10.68
CA LYS A 209 -14.25 -9.43 -10.60
C LYS A 209 -13.71 -9.77 -9.20
N ALA A 210 -12.88 -8.90 -8.63
CA ALA A 210 -12.38 -9.06 -7.27
C ALA A 210 -13.51 -9.09 -6.24
N LYS A 211 -14.44 -8.12 -6.34
CA LYS A 211 -15.59 -8.02 -5.45
C LYS A 211 -16.45 -9.28 -5.48
N TYR A 212 -16.75 -9.80 -6.66
CA TYR A 212 -17.51 -11.06 -6.81
C TYR A 212 -16.87 -12.20 -6.02
N ILE A 213 -15.54 -12.34 -6.10
CA ILE A 213 -14.82 -13.39 -5.37
C ILE A 213 -14.86 -13.11 -3.84
N PHE A 214 -14.63 -11.87 -3.43
CA PHE A 214 -14.68 -11.52 -2.01
C PHE A 214 -16.07 -11.74 -1.41
N ASP A 215 -17.14 -11.42 -2.14
CA ASP A 215 -18.51 -11.67 -1.71
C ASP A 215 -18.79 -13.18 -1.61
N LYS A 216 -18.38 -13.98 -2.61
CA LYS A 216 -18.49 -15.44 -2.62
C LYS A 216 -17.86 -16.09 -1.38
N TYR A 217 -16.73 -15.56 -0.92
CA TYR A 217 -16.00 -16.08 0.25
C TYR A 217 -16.24 -15.28 1.53
N TYR A 218 -17.25 -14.42 1.59
CA TYR A 218 -17.65 -13.64 2.75
C TYR A 218 -16.54 -12.70 3.29
N SER A 219 -15.62 -12.26 2.44
CA SER A 219 -14.62 -11.26 2.79
C SER A 219 -15.18 -9.83 2.63
N TYR A 220 -16.15 -9.49 3.48
CA TYR A 220 -16.92 -8.25 3.37
C TYR A 220 -16.07 -6.97 3.43
N LEU A 221 -14.97 -6.96 4.20
CA LEU A 221 -14.07 -5.82 4.27
C LEU A 221 -13.30 -5.61 2.96
N ARG A 222 -12.88 -6.68 2.29
CA ARG A 222 -12.25 -6.60 0.96
C ARG A 222 -13.27 -6.20 -0.10
N SER A 223 -14.47 -6.77 -0.06
CA SER A 223 -15.57 -6.37 -0.93
C SER A 223 -15.87 -4.87 -0.82
N GLY A 224 -15.98 -4.36 0.42
CA GLY A 224 -16.17 -2.93 0.66
C GLY A 224 -15.00 -2.06 0.18
N LYS A 225 -13.76 -2.54 0.26
CA LYS A 225 -12.61 -1.85 -0.35
C LYS A 225 -12.71 -1.79 -1.88
N CYS A 226 -13.29 -2.80 -2.54
CA CYS A 226 -13.59 -2.70 -3.98
C CYS A 226 -14.63 -1.60 -4.23
N ASP A 227 -15.71 -1.54 -3.44
CA ASP A 227 -16.71 -0.48 -3.57
C ASP A 227 -16.12 0.92 -3.35
N LEU A 228 -15.17 1.07 -2.41
CA LEU A 228 -14.43 2.32 -2.22
C LEU A 228 -13.66 2.73 -3.47
N GLN A 229 -12.95 1.80 -4.09
CA GLN A 229 -12.18 2.08 -5.30
C GLN A 229 -13.08 2.35 -6.51
N ILE A 230 -14.19 1.62 -6.64
CA ILE A 230 -15.22 1.89 -7.66
C ILE A 230 -15.82 3.29 -7.45
N GLY A 231 -16.11 3.67 -6.20
CA GLY A 231 -16.52 5.03 -5.86
C GLY A 231 -15.51 6.09 -6.30
N ASN A 232 -14.21 5.83 -6.10
CA ASN A 232 -13.15 6.72 -6.56
C ASN A 232 -13.11 6.84 -8.10
N ILE A 233 -13.35 5.74 -8.83
CA ILE A 233 -13.49 5.77 -10.30
C ILE A 233 -14.67 6.66 -10.70
N TYR A 234 -15.83 6.50 -10.08
CA TYR A 234 -16.99 7.34 -10.36
C TYR A 234 -16.72 8.84 -10.10
N ILE A 235 -15.97 9.16 -9.03
CA ILE A 235 -15.53 10.53 -8.76
C ILE A 235 -14.68 11.07 -9.92
N ARG A 236 -13.72 10.29 -10.42
CA ARG A 236 -12.87 10.68 -11.55
C ARG A 236 -13.65 10.88 -12.84
N LEU A 237 -14.71 10.10 -13.03
CA LEU A 237 -15.62 10.20 -14.18
C LEU A 237 -16.73 11.27 -14.01
N GLY A 238 -16.73 12.03 -12.89
CA GLY A 238 -17.74 13.05 -12.60
C GLY A 238 -19.13 12.48 -12.23
N ARG A 239 -19.23 11.15 -11.98
CA ARG A 239 -20.48 10.48 -11.62
C ARG A 239 -20.67 10.48 -10.10
N TYR A 240 -20.87 11.65 -9.55
CA TYR A 240 -20.89 11.89 -8.10
C TYR A 240 -22.05 11.19 -7.40
N ASP A 241 -23.21 11.09 -8.05
CA ASP A 241 -24.38 10.34 -7.61
C ASP A 241 -24.07 8.86 -7.35
N LEU A 242 -23.42 8.21 -8.32
CA LEU A 242 -23.01 6.81 -8.21
C LEU A 242 -21.92 6.60 -7.15
N ALA A 243 -20.99 7.56 -7.02
CA ALA A 243 -19.97 7.51 -5.99
C ALA A 243 -20.59 7.56 -4.58
N LEU A 244 -21.52 8.50 -4.34
CA LEU A 244 -22.21 8.59 -3.05
C LEU A 244 -23.03 7.35 -2.73
N ASN A 245 -23.73 6.78 -3.73
CA ASN A 245 -24.48 5.54 -3.54
C ASN A 245 -23.58 4.39 -3.09
N LYS A 246 -22.45 4.18 -3.78
CA LYS A 246 -21.47 3.12 -3.41
C LYS A 246 -20.90 3.31 -2.02
N LEU A 247 -20.50 4.53 -1.67
CA LEU A 247 -19.97 4.84 -0.35
C LEU A 247 -21.03 4.65 0.77
N ASN A 248 -22.30 5.02 0.51
CA ASN A 248 -23.40 4.80 1.44
C ASN A 248 -23.75 3.32 1.64
N GLU A 249 -23.75 2.51 0.57
CA GLU A 249 -23.97 1.07 0.65
C GLU A 249 -22.96 0.44 1.61
N TRP A 250 -21.68 0.77 1.43
CA TRP A 250 -20.64 0.23 2.30
C TRP A 250 -20.72 0.74 3.72
N LEU A 251 -21.00 2.05 3.92
CA LEU A 251 -21.17 2.63 5.24
C LEU A 251 -22.26 1.91 6.07
N LYS A 252 -23.38 1.53 5.43
CA LYS A 252 -24.46 0.77 6.07
C LYS A 252 -24.07 -0.65 6.43
N ALA A 253 -23.15 -1.27 5.70
CA ALA A 253 -22.70 -2.63 5.96
C ALA A 253 -21.68 -2.74 7.10
N LEU A 254 -21.03 -1.62 7.49
CA LEU A 254 -20.02 -1.61 8.54
C LEU A 254 -20.65 -1.64 9.93
N LYS A 255 -20.12 -2.51 10.79
CA LYS A 255 -20.40 -2.59 12.23
C LYS A 255 -19.67 -1.46 12.98
N ASP A 256 -19.70 -1.47 14.29
CA ASP A 256 -19.07 -0.42 15.11
C ASP A 256 -17.84 -0.94 15.89
N THR A 257 -17.04 -1.79 15.24
CA THR A 257 -15.76 -2.25 15.79
C THR A 257 -14.70 -1.15 15.68
N LYS A 258 -13.59 -1.28 16.41
CA LYS A 258 -12.49 -0.30 16.38
C LYS A 258 -11.87 -0.18 14.98
N GLU A 259 -11.67 -1.30 14.31
CA GLU A 259 -11.13 -1.36 12.95
C GLU A 259 -12.07 -0.70 11.95
N GLU A 260 -13.36 -0.94 12.06
CA GLU A 260 -14.37 -0.40 11.17
C GLU A 260 -14.63 1.09 11.39
N ARG A 261 -14.40 1.63 12.58
CA ARG A 261 -14.45 3.09 12.85
C ARG A 261 -13.48 3.86 11.95
N ASN A 262 -12.26 3.35 11.76
CA ASN A 262 -11.31 3.96 10.84
C ASN A 262 -11.81 3.93 9.39
N LEU A 263 -12.43 2.83 8.96
CA LEU A 263 -13.03 2.70 7.63
C LEU A 263 -14.20 3.67 7.47
N LYS A 264 -15.09 3.79 8.45
CA LYS A 264 -16.17 4.78 8.45
C LYS A 264 -15.62 6.20 8.30
N ALA A 265 -14.54 6.55 9.01
CA ALA A 265 -13.90 7.85 8.88
C ALA A 265 -13.40 8.12 7.45
N ILE A 266 -12.83 7.10 6.78
CA ILE A 266 -12.39 7.20 5.38
C ILE A 266 -13.59 7.42 4.47
N ILE A 267 -14.69 6.67 4.64
CA ILE A 267 -15.89 6.80 3.84
C ILE A 267 -16.49 8.20 3.99
N PHE A 268 -16.66 8.68 5.22
CA PHE A 268 -17.18 10.04 5.47
C PHE A 268 -16.31 11.12 4.81
N ARG A 269 -14.99 11.00 4.83
CA ARG A 269 -14.09 11.94 4.13
C ARG A 269 -14.28 11.89 2.61
N ASN A 270 -14.44 10.70 2.03
CA ASN A 270 -14.65 10.57 0.60
C ASN A 270 -16.02 11.13 0.18
N MET A 271 -17.07 10.89 0.98
CA MET A 271 -18.38 11.50 0.75
C MET A 271 -18.33 13.02 0.90
N ALA A 272 -17.59 13.55 1.89
CA ALA A 272 -17.37 14.98 2.04
C ALA A 272 -16.65 15.57 0.81
N TRP A 273 -15.64 14.86 0.30
CA TRP A 273 -14.95 15.24 -0.94
C TRP A 273 -15.90 15.32 -2.13
N VAL A 274 -16.77 14.32 -2.31
CA VAL A 274 -17.79 14.34 -3.38
C VAL A 274 -18.72 15.55 -3.23
N ASN A 275 -19.19 15.84 -2.01
CA ASN A 275 -20.05 17.01 -1.78
C ASN A 275 -19.31 18.33 -2.05
N ILE A 276 -18.01 18.42 -1.75
CA ILE A 276 -17.18 19.58 -2.14
C ILE A 276 -17.17 19.76 -3.67
N LEU A 277 -17.00 18.66 -4.42
CA LEU A 277 -17.01 18.71 -5.90
C LEU A 277 -18.39 19.08 -6.46
N MET A 278 -19.48 18.70 -5.77
CA MET A 278 -20.85 19.09 -6.06
C MET A 278 -21.18 20.51 -5.58
N ARG A 279 -20.25 21.20 -4.92
CA ARG A 279 -20.42 22.53 -4.30
C ARG A 279 -21.41 22.58 -3.13
N ASP A 280 -21.78 21.42 -2.57
CA ASP A 280 -22.56 21.34 -1.32
C ASP A 280 -21.63 21.35 -0.11
N HIS A 281 -21.18 22.56 0.26
CA HIS A 281 -20.22 22.76 1.34
C HIS A 281 -20.83 22.52 2.72
N GLU A 282 -22.13 22.68 2.89
CA GLU A 282 -22.83 22.42 4.16
C GLU A 282 -22.92 20.92 4.43
N ALA A 283 -23.35 20.12 3.43
CA ALA A 283 -23.35 18.66 3.54
C ALA A 283 -21.93 18.11 3.77
N ALA A 284 -20.94 18.66 3.06
CA ALA A 284 -19.55 18.30 3.27
C ALA A 284 -19.08 18.54 4.71
N LEU A 285 -19.41 19.70 5.32
CA LEU A 285 -19.06 20.00 6.73
C LEU A 285 -19.69 19.04 7.73
N LYS A 286 -20.93 18.60 7.49
CA LYS A 286 -21.58 17.59 8.35
C LYS A 286 -20.80 16.27 8.31
N LEU A 287 -20.42 15.81 7.13
CA LEU A 287 -19.66 14.58 6.95
C LEU A 287 -18.24 14.68 7.53
N ILE A 288 -17.59 15.84 7.38
CA ILE A 288 -16.27 16.09 7.99
C ILE A 288 -16.36 15.99 9.52
N LYS A 289 -17.38 16.53 10.15
CA LYS A 289 -17.60 16.41 11.59
C LYS A 289 -17.74 14.96 12.03
N GLU A 290 -18.47 14.13 11.28
CA GLU A 290 -18.57 12.70 11.56
C GLU A 290 -17.21 11.99 11.41
N ALA A 291 -16.45 12.33 10.36
CA ALA A 291 -15.10 11.79 10.19
C ALA A 291 -14.15 12.20 11.33
N GLU A 292 -14.20 13.44 11.79
CA GLU A 292 -13.38 13.96 12.90
C GLU A 292 -13.67 13.26 14.24
N LYS A 293 -14.95 12.88 14.52
CA LYS A 293 -15.29 12.09 15.72
C LYS A 293 -14.61 10.73 15.76
N LEU A 294 -14.42 10.12 14.60
CA LEU A 294 -13.86 8.77 14.46
C LEU A 294 -12.34 8.78 14.30
N SER A 295 -11.80 9.78 13.62
CA SER A 295 -10.36 9.92 13.32
C SER A 295 -9.95 11.40 13.42
N PRO A 296 -9.70 11.90 14.62
CA PRO A 296 -9.25 13.29 14.84
C PRO A 296 -7.88 13.54 14.21
N LYS A 297 -7.62 14.81 13.85
CA LYS A 297 -6.32 15.28 13.30
C LYS A 297 -5.94 14.73 11.92
N ASN A 298 -6.89 14.27 11.10
CA ASN A 298 -6.61 13.90 9.73
C ASN A 298 -6.40 15.14 8.85
N GLY A 299 -5.24 15.26 8.19
CA GLY A 299 -4.88 16.44 7.40
C GLY A 299 -5.85 16.75 6.26
N ASN A 300 -6.36 15.75 5.54
CA ASN A 300 -7.36 15.96 4.49
C ASN A 300 -8.68 16.51 5.06
N ALA A 301 -9.17 15.96 6.18
CA ALA A 301 -10.39 16.47 6.82
C ALA A 301 -10.23 17.93 7.24
N ILE A 302 -9.06 18.31 7.79
CA ILE A 302 -8.75 19.69 8.16
C ILE A 302 -8.74 20.60 6.93
N LEU A 303 -8.11 20.21 5.84
CA LEU A 303 -8.09 20.98 4.59
C LEU A 303 -9.50 21.15 4.01
N TYR A 304 -10.29 20.07 3.95
CA TYR A 304 -11.67 20.12 3.48
C TYR A 304 -12.54 21.05 4.35
N LYS A 305 -12.33 21.02 5.67
CA LYS A 305 -13.04 21.90 6.61
C LYS A 305 -12.71 23.38 6.37
N ILE A 306 -11.42 23.71 6.22
CA ILE A 306 -10.99 25.08 5.92
C ILE A 306 -11.63 25.55 4.59
N TRP A 307 -11.58 24.70 3.55
CA TRP A 307 -12.14 25.02 2.25
C TRP A 307 -13.67 25.25 2.32
N CYS A 308 -14.41 24.35 2.95
CA CYS A 308 -15.87 24.51 3.08
C CYS A 308 -16.23 25.78 3.85
N LEU A 309 -15.56 26.06 4.97
CA LEU A 309 -15.80 27.29 5.75
C LEU A 309 -15.45 28.56 4.94
N TYR A 310 -14.37 28.51 4.16
CA TYR A 310 -14.02 29.60 3.24
C TYR A 310 -15.11 29.85 2.19
N LYS A 311 -15.64 28.79 1.59
CA LYS A 311 -16.71 28.89 0.56
C LYS A 311 -18.05 29.32 1.12
N LEU A 312 -18.31 29.06 2.40
CA LEU A 312 -19.48 29.54 3.15
C LEU A 312 -19.25 30.92 3.80
N GLU A 313 -18.13 31.58 3.49
CA GLU A 313 -17.75 32.90 4.01
C GLU A 313 -17.58 32.97 5.54
N ASP A 314 -17.55 31.82 6.23
CA ASP A 314 -17.24 31.77 7.67
C ASP A 314 -15.73 31.83 7.89
N TYR A 315 -15.14 32.98 7.53
CA TYR A 315 -13.70 33.23 7.65
C TYR A 315 -13.19 33.17 9.09
N LYS A 316 -14.05 33.51 10.07
CA LYS A 316 -13.68 33.46 11.49
C LYS A 316 -13.44 32.01 11.94
N SER A 317 -14.36 31.11 11.63
CA SER A 317 -14.22 29.69 11.94
C SER A 317 -13.08 29.06 11.15
N ALA A 318 -12.94 29.38 9.86
CA ALA A 318 -11.83 28.90 9.03
C ALA A 318 -10.46 29.30 9.62
N TYR A 319 -10.31 30.56 10.04
CA TYR A 319 -9.08 31.06 10.67
C TYR A 319 -8.78 30.35 11.99
N LYS A 320 -9.81 30.08 12.82
CA LYS A 320 -9.66 29.28 14.05
C LYS A 320 -9.15 27.87 13.77
N VAL A 321 -9.65 27.20 12.71
CA VAL A 321 -9.17 25.87 12.29
C VAL A 321 -7.71 25.95 11.87
N ILE A 322 -7.30 26.99 11.12
CA ILE A 322 -5.90 27.20 10.70
C ILE A 322 -5.00 27.38 11.93
N LEU A 323 -5.36 28.24 12.87
CA LEU A 323 -4.55 28.49 14.09
C LEU A 323 -4.31 27.20 14.91
N ASN A 324 -5.34 26.36 15.02
CA ASN A 324 -5.26 25.12 15.79
C ASN A 324 -4.49 24.00 15.09
N ASN A 325 -4.13 24.16 13.79
CA ASN A 325 -3.50 23.13 13.00
C ASN A 325 -2.21 23.59 12.29
N LYS A 326 -1.49 24.56 12.86
CA LYS A 326 -0.24 25.10 12.28
C LYS A 326 0.85 24.07 12.05
N GLN A 327 0.80 22.91 12.73
CA GLN A 327 1.74 21.81 12.49
C GLN A 327 1.72 21.31 11.04
N LEU A 328 0.59 21.49 10.32
CA LEU A 328 0.49 21.11 8.90
C LEU A 328 1.38 21.94 7.97
N GLU A 329 1.86 23.11 8.41
CA GLU A 329 2.87 23.90 7.68
C GLU A 329 4.23 23.19 7.57
N LYS A 330 4.49 22.20 8.43
CA LYS A 330 5.72 21.39 8.44
C LYS A 330 5.53 20.02 7.80
N ASP A 331 4.29 19.62 7.51
CA ASP A 331 3.97 18.32 6.94
C ASP A 331 4.22 18.32 5.43
N LYS A 332 5.08 17.42 4.94
CA LYS A 332 5.45 17.34 3.52
C LYS A 332 4.26 17.09 2.57
N ILE A 333 3.19 16.45 3.07
CA ILE A 333 2.02 16.07 2.25
C ILE A 333 1.01 17.22 2.17
N TYR A 334 0.79 17.92 3.29
CA TYR A 334 -0.31 18.89 3.41
C TYR A 334 0.12 20.34 3.33
N ARG A 335 1.41 20.64 3.53
CA ARG A 335 1.98 21.99 3.67
C ARG A 335 1.50 22.98 2.61
N ASP A 336 1.67 22.65 1.35
CA ASP A 336 1.47 23.63 0.29
C ASP A 336 0.00 23.98 0.10
N ARG A 337 -0.92 23.01 0.25
CA ARG A 337 -2.38 23.26 0.27
C ARG A 337 -2.80 24.02 1.54
N PHE A 338 -2.23 23.69 2.68
CA PHE A 338 -2.54 24.36 3.94
C PHE A 338 -2.13 25.83 3.90
N ILE A 339 -0.95 26.16 3.36
CA ILE A 339 -0.50 27.54 3.15
C ILE A 339 -1.42 28.27 2.17
N LEU A 340 -1.80 27.64 1.04
CA LEU A 340 -2.74 28.22 0.08
C LEU A 340 -4.07 28.59 0.75
N PHE A 341 -4.67 27.66 1.47
CA PHE A 341 -5.95 27.90 2.15
C PHE A 341 -5.83 28.94 3.25
N SER A 342 -4.68 29.01 3.93
CA SER A 342 -4.40 30.07 4.91
C SER A 342 -4.34 31.46 4.26
N TYR A 343 -3.81 31.57 3.05
CA TYR A 343 -3.79 32.83 2.30
C TYR A 343 -5.20 33.22 1.81
N LEU A 344 -5.95 32.27 1.25
CA LEU A 344 -7.32 32.51 0.80
C LEU A 344 -8.22 33.03 1.93
N VAL A 345 -8.15 32.42 3.11
CA VAL A 345 -8.92 32.86 4.28
C VAL A 345 -8.52 34.25 4.75
N LYS A 346 -7.22 34.61 4.65
CA LYS A 346 -6.73 35.95 4.99
C LYS A 346 -7.15 37.01 3.98
N ASP A 347 -7.23 36.64 2.71
CA ASP A 347 -7.63 37.53 1.62
C ASP A 347 -9.17 37.72 1.53
N ARG A 348 -9.97 36.92 2.28
CA ARG A 348 -11.43 37.05 2.46
C ARG A 348 -12.27 37.18 1.18
N ASN A 349 -11.95 36.41 0.17
CA ASN A 349 -12.69 36.45 -1.10
C ASN A 349 -12.60 37.78 -1.88
N GLU A 350 -11.74 38.71 -1.43
CA GLU A 350 -11.38 39.92 -2.18
C GLU A 350 -10.38 39.57 -3.31
N HIS A 351 -9.84 40.59 -3.99
CA HIS A 351 -8.77 40.37 -4.98
C HIS A 351 -7.60 39.61 -4.36
N PRO A 352 -7.30 38.39 -4.88
CA PRO A 352 -6.22 37.59 -4.30
C PRO A 352 -4.89 38.32 -4.41
N ARG A 353 -4.12 38.31 -3.34
CA ARG A 353 -2.78 38.89 -3.36
C ARG A 353 -1.84 38.05 -4.22
N LYS A 354 -0.81 38.67 -4.78
CA LYS A 354 0.20 37.98 -5.61
C LYS A 354 0.73 36.70 -4.97
N ARG A 355 1.00 36.69 -3.67
CA ARG A 355 1.44 35.49 -2.92
C ARG A 355 0.45 34.32 -2.98
N THR A 356 -0.86 34.63 -2.99
CA THR A 356 -1.92 33.59 -3.05
C THR A 356 -1.99 32.98 -4.42
N LEU A 357 -1.83 33.81 -5.46
CA LEU A 357 -1.73 33.34 -6.85
C LEU A 357 -0.47 32.47 -7.05
N ASP A 358 0.70 32.92 -6.62
CA ASP A 358 1.96 32.19 -6.73
C ASP A 358 1.86 30.83 -6.01
N GLN A 359 1.25 30.81 -4.82
CA GLN A 359 1.06 29.56 -4.09
C GLN A 359 0.05 28.63 -4.79
N ALA A 360 -1.01 29.14 -5.39
CA ALA A 360 -1.98 28.35 -6.14
C ALA A 360 -1.33 27.67 -7.36
N LYS A 361 -0.52 28.43 -8.12
CA LYS A 361 0.28 27.91 -9.23
C LYS A 361 1.21 26.79 -8.74
N LYS A 362 1.98 27.04 -7.69
CA LYS A 362 2.89 26.07 -7.09
C LYS A 362 2.17 24.77 -6.72
N VAL A 363 1.02 24.87 -6.04
CA VAL A 363 0.23 23.70 -5.65
C VAL A 363 -0.23 22.92 -6.87
N TYR A 364 -0.80 23.59 -7.87
CA TYR A 364 -1.29 22.92 -9.07
C TYR A 364 -0.17 22.27 -9.88
N GLU A 365 0.92 22.99 -10.15
CA GLU A 365 2.05 22.51 -10.94
C GLU A 365 2.75 21.32 -10.26
N GLN A 366 2.96 21.39 -8.95
CA GLN A 366 3.56 20.29 -8.21
C GLN A 366 2.68 19.02 -8.28
N PHE A 367 1.38 19.17 -8.06
CA PHE A 367 0.46 18.02 -8.12
C PHE A 367 0.25 17.51 -9.54
N LEU A 368 0.37 18.37 -10.57
CA LEU A 368 0.35 17.95 -11.98
C LEU A 368 1.57 17.07 -12.31
N ILE A 369 2.78 17.48 -11.92
CA ILE A 369 4.02 16.71 -12.08
C ILE A 369 3.93 15.37 -11.37
N GLU A 370 3.38 15.37 -10.16
CA GLU A 370 3.19 14.15 -9.36
C GLU A 370 2.00 13.28 -9.81
N LYS A 371 1.27 13.69 -10.86
CA LYS A 371 -0.01 13.07 -11.29
C LYS A 371 -1.05 12.98 -10.17
N LYS A 372 -1.07 13.98 -9.28
CA LYS A 372 -2.00 14.08 -8.15
C LYS A 372 -2.94 15.27 -8.25
N ALA A 373 -2.78 16.12 -9.25
CA ALA A 373 -3.62 17.30 -9.43
C ALA A 373 -5.08 16.86 -9.60
N GLY A 374 -5.92 17.27 -8.65
CA GLY A 374 -7.34 16.97 -8.65
C GLY A 374 -8.17 18.11 -9.25
N VAL A 375 -9.44 17.82 -9.50
CA VAL A 375 -10.41 18.82 -9.96
C VAL A 375 -10.43 20.07 -9.08
N LEU A 376 -10.31 19.89 -7.76
CA LEU A 376 -10.34 21.01 -6.81
C LEU A 376 -9.10 21.93 -6.98
N ASP A 377 -7.89 21.38 -7.09
CA ASP A 377 -6.68 22.20 -7.23
C ASP A 377 -6.73 23.05 -8.50
N PHE A 378 -7.25 22.48 -9.58
CA PHE A 378 -7.49 23.20 -10.81
C PHE A 378 -8.57 24.28 -10.65
N THR A 379 -9.71 23.93 -10.04
CA THR A 379 -10.82 24.88 -9.81
C THR A 379 -10.38 26.05 -8.95
N ILE A 380 -9.59 25.82 -7.90
CA ILE A 380 -9.03 26.86 -7.05
C ILE A 380 -8.12 27.79 -7.85
N LEU A 381 -7.21 27.24 -8.66
CA LEU A 381 -6.32 28.05 -9.49
C LEU A 381 -7.09 28.92 -10.47
N ILE A 382 -8.09 28.36 -11.18
CA ILE A 382 -8.91 29.09 -12.14
C ILE A 382 -9.68 30.23 -11.44
N GLU A 383 -10.35 29.94 -10.29
CA GLU A 383 -11.06 30.98 -9.53
C GLU A 383 -10.15 32.14 -9.07
N ILE A 384 -8.89 31.83 -8.72
CA ILE A 384 -7.91 32.85 -8.30
C ILE A 384 -7.47 33.68 -9.53
N LEU A 385 -7.20 33.03 -10.66
CA LEU A 385 -6.78 33.71 -11.91
C LEU A 385 -7.90 34.63 -12.44
N GLU A 386 -9.15 34.19 -12.42
CA GLU A 386 -10.31 34.99 -12.79
C GLU A 386 -10.42 36.24 -11.91
N LYS A 387 -10.33 36.08 -10.58
CA LYS A 387 -10.39 37.19 -9.63
C LYS A 387 -9.19 38.16 -9.71
N SER A 388 -8.06 37.65 -10.19
CA SER A 388 -6.83 38.45 -10.35
C SER A 388 -6.75 39.13 -11.71
N ASN A 389 -7.72 38.93 -12.61
CA ASN A 389 -7.74 39.42 -14.01
C ASN A 389 -6.53 38.93 -14.84
N GLU A 390 -5.93 37.81 -14.51
CA GLU A 390 -4.75 37.22 -15.17
C GLU A 390 -5.14 36.40 -16.42
N THR A 391 -5.75 37.07 -17.42
CA THR A 391 -6.37 36.42 -18.59
C THR A 391 -5.40 35.54 -19.38
N LYS A 392 -4.13 35.97 -19.57
CA LYS A 392 -3.13 35.20 -20.33
C LYS A 392 -2.80 33.87 -19.63
N GLU A 393 -2.62 33.89 -18.33
CA GLU A 393 -2.33 32.70 -17.53
C GLU A 393 -3.55 31.80 -17.43
N LEU A 394 -4.74 32.37 -17.28
CA LEU A 394 -6.00 31.62 -17.29
C LEU A 394 -6.12 30.80 -18.59
N ILE A 395 -5.90 31.40 -19.77
CA ILE A 395 -5.94 30.71 -21.05
C ILE A 395 -4.85 29.62 -21.11
N TYR A 396 -3.66 29.86 -20.57
CA TYR A 396 -2.57 28.90 -20.55
C TYR A 396 -2.96 27.63 -19.75
N TYR A 397 -3.48 27.77 -18.53
CA TYR A 397 -3.87 26.64 -17.70
C TYR A 397 -5.10 25.91 -18.21
N LEU A 398 -6.06 26.60 -18.82
CA LEU A 398 -7.20 25.97 -19.51
C LEU A 398 -6.75 25.10 -20.69
N LYS A 399 -5.75 25.53 -21.46
CA LYS A 399 -5.16 24.74 -22.55
C LYS A 399 -4.40 23.51 -22.05
N ILE A 400 -3.71 23.60 -20.90
CA ILE A 400 -3.06 22.44 -20.28
C ILE A 400 -4.11 21.40 -19.91
N LYS A 401 -5.20 21.80 -19.25
CA LYS A 401 -6.28 20.87 -18.88
C LYS A 401 -6.93 20.18 -20.08
N ALA A 402 -7.08 20.88 -21.19
CA ALA A 402 -7.67 20.31 -22.40
C ALA A 402 -6.77 19.27 -23.09
N LYS A 403 -5.49 19.17 -22.71
CA LYS A 403 -4.52 18.19 -23.22
C LYS A 403 -4.29 17.00 -22.30
N VAL A 404 -4.76 17.08 -21.06
CA VAL A 404 -4.71 16.04 -20.02
C VAL A 404 -6.09 15.41 -19.88
#